data_c7e0c9695882091c30233ee20192ffa1
#
_entry.id   c7e0c9695882091c30233ee20192ffa1
#
_cell.length_a   1.000
_cell.length_b   1.000
_cell.length_c   1.000
_cell.angle_alpha   90.00
_cell.angle_beta   90.00
_cell.angle_gamma   90.00
#
_symmetry.space_group_name_H-M   'P 1'
#
loop_
_entity.id
_entity.type
_entity.pdbx_description
1 polymer ?
#
loop_
_entity_poly.entity_id
_entity_poly.type
_entity_poly.pdbx_seq_one_letter_code
_entity_poly.pdbx_strand_id
1 'polypeptide(L)'
;FHELDDFKAAYFKGEIQFPVFIKPRTGSGSVGAHKVNTMQDLENYYAENAFDYIIQEFMQGDCDADAYIDYYSKEVVSIFSKKKIETRIGGASKTISFKDQRLFDFVQSFMHLFDFAGAIDMDFFFRDGEYYLSEINPRFGGAYLHAYGAGVDFFKLIINNINGVTNEVCIGDYDEGVLMLMYDDVVITKEVDLLRDYHD
;
A
#
# COMPACT_ATOMS: atom_id res chain seq x y z
N PHE A 1 -2.16 -19.54 2.33
CA PHE A 1 -1.78 -20.81 1.70
C PHE A 1 -1.19 -20.54 0.33
N HIS A 2 -0.25 -21.36 -0.05
CA HIS A 2 0.35 -21.32 -1.38
C HIS A 2 -0.19 -22.47 -2.23
N GLU A 3 -0.28 -23.66 -1.64
CA GLU A 3 -0.78 -24.84 -2.33
C GLU A 3 -2.29 -25.00 -2.14
N LEU A 4 -3.00 -25.31 -3.23
CA LEU A 4 -4.46 -25.52 -3.20
C LEU A 4 -4.85 -26.71 -2.30
N ASP A 5 -4.04 -27.75 -2.29
CA ASP A 5 -4.32 -28.95 -1.49
C ASP A 5 -4.18 -28.68 0.01
N ASP A 6 -3.21 -27.86 0.42
CA ASP A 6 -3.05 -27.43 1.82
C ASP A 6 -4.24 -26.59 2.27
N PHE A 7 -4.71 -25.67 1.40
CA PHE A 7 -5.93 -24.93 1.66
C PHE A 7 -7.16 -25.83 1.82
N LYS A 8 -7.35 -26.78 0.90
CA LYS A 8 -8.45 -27.75 0.97
C LYS A 8 -8.43 -28.54 2.27
N ALA A 9 -7.24 -28.99 2.69
CA ALA A 9 -7.09 -29.72 3.93
C ALA A 9 -7.51 -28.88 5.15
N ALA A 10 -7.11 -27.62 5.22
CA ALA A 10 -7.51 -26.69 6.29
C ALA A 10 -9.01 -26.36 6.23
N TYR A 11 -9.57 -26.17 5.05
CA TYR A 11 -10.99 -25.90 4.84
C TYR A 11 -11.87 -27.09 5.37
N PHE A 12 -11.53 -28.33 5.01
CA PHE A 12 -12.28 -29.50 5.46
C PHE A 12 -12.12 -29.78 6.95
N LYS A 13 -11.06 -29.29 7.60
CA LYS A 13 -10.91 -29.28 9.06
C LYS A 13 -11.68 -28.16 9.77
N GLY A 14 -12.24 -27.20 9.01
CA GLY A 14 -12.93 -26.04 9.55
C GLY A 14 -12.01 -24.93 10.08
N GLU A 15 -10.73 -24.98 9.74
CA GLU A 15 -9.72 -23.99 10.17
C GLU A 15 -9.82 -22.68 9.38
N ILE A 16 -10.39 -22.71 8.18
CA ILE A 16 -10.63 -21.55 7.32
C ILE A 16 -12.00 -21.64 6.65
N GLN A 17 -12.59 -20.51 6.30
CA GLN A 17 -13.90 -20.41 5.65
C GLN A 17 -13.86 -19.41 4.50
N PHE A 18 -14.80 -19.55 3.55
CA PHE A 18 -15.05 -18.54 2.54
C PHE A 18 -15.80 -17.34 3.13
N PRO A 19 -15.63 -16.13 2.55
CA PRO A 19 -14.83 -15.85 1.37
C PRO A 19 -13.32 -15.81 1.68
N VAL A 20 -12.52 -16.15 0.67
CA VAL A 20 -11.07 -15.96 0.69
C VAL A 20 -10.65 -14.96 -0.37
N PHE A 21 -9.41 -14.54 -0.32
CA PHE A 21 -8.80 -13.69 -1.33
C PHE A 21 -7.61 -14.39 -1.96
N ILE A 22 -7.55 -14.40 -3.29
CA ILE A 22 -6.39 -14.90 -4.02
C ILE A 22 -5.69 -13.75 -4.72
N LYS A 23 -4.36 -13.80 -4.75
CA LYS A 23 -3.56 -12.87 -5.54
C LYS A 23 -2.33 -13.58 -6.10
N PRO A 24 -1.82 -13.18 -7.28
CA PRO A 24 -0.54 -13.66 -7.76
C PRO A 24 0.58 -13.37 -6.75
N ARG A 25 1.53 -14.29 -6.61
CA ARG A 25 2.72 -14.10 -5.76
C ARG A 25 3.60 -12.96 -6.24
N THR A 26 3.60 -12.73 -7.54
CA THR A 26 4.36 -11.67 -8.20
C THR A 26 3.46 -10.90 -9.14
N GLY A 27 3.62 -9.59 -9.20
CA GLY A 27 2.79 -8.72 -10.05
C GLY A 27 2.60 -7.35 -9.42
N SER A 28 1.75 -6.54 -10.03
CA SER A 28 1.40 -5.20 -9.56
C SER A 28 0.00 -4.79 -10.01
N GLY A 29 -0.55 -3.73 -9.42
CA GLY A 29 -1.82 -3.13 -9.84
C GLY A 29 -3.05 -4.02 -9.65
N SER A 30 -3.01 -4.98 -8.71
CA SER A 30 -4.10 -5.91 -8.40
C SER A 30 -4.53 -6.80 -9.58
N VAL A 31 -3.71 -6.92 -10.62
CA VAL A 31 -4.00 -7.81 -11.77
C VAL A 31 -4.00 -9.26 -11.29
N GLY A 32 -5.10 -9.98 -11.57
CA GLY A 32 -5.27 -11.37 -11.14
C GLY A 32 -5.65 -11.56 -9.68
N ALA A 33 -5.92 -10.49 -8.93
CA ALA A 33 -6.36 -10.56 -7.54
C ALA A 33 -7.89 -10.64 -7.47
N HIS A 34 -8.44 -11.64 -6.75
CA HIS A 34 -9.87 -11.90 -6.70
C HIS A 34 -10.36 -12.30 -5.32
N LYS A 35 -11.56 -11.78 -4.96
CA LYS A 35 -12.34 -12.35 -3.87
C LYS A 35 -13.03 -13.61 -4.37
N VAL A 36 -12.86 -14.71 -3.67
CA VAL A 36 -13.41 -16.02 -4.03
C VAL A 36 -14.41 -16.44 -2.95
N ASN A 37 -15.60 -16.86 -3.36
CA ASN A 37 -16.69 -17.18 -2.44
C ASN A 37 -16.95 -18.68 -2.30
N THR A 38 -16.46 -19.50 -3.23
CA THR A 38 -16.71 -20.95 -3.23
C THR A 38 -15.47 -21.76 -3.60
N MET A 39 -15.43 -23.02 -3.18
CA MET A 39 -14.36 -23.94 -3.53
C MET A 39 -14.28 -24.15 -5.06
N GLN A 40 -15.42 -24.22 -5.73
CA GLN A 40 -15.48 -24.41 -7.18
C GLN A 40 -14.85 -23.24 -7.94
N ASP A 41 -15.11 -21.99 -7.50
CA ASP A 41 -14.48 -20.81 -8.11
C ASP A 41 -12.96 -20.84 -7.91
N LEU A 42 -12.51 -21.21 -6.69
CA LEU A 42 -11.10 -21.34 -6.39
C LEU A 42 -10.40 -22.36 -7.28
N GLU A 43 -11.00 -23.53 -7.44
CA GLU A 43 -10.49 -24.61 -8.30
C GLU A 43 -10.42 -24.16 -9.78
N ASN A 44 -11.41 -23.38 -10.25
CA ASN A 44 -11.39 -22.84 -11.61
C ASN A 44 -10.20 -21.90 -11.83
N TYR A 45 -9.91 -20.98 -10.90
CA TYR A 45 -8.73 -20.08 -11.01
C TYR A 45 -7.42 -20.87 -11.06
N TYR A 46 -7.28 -21.93 -10.26
CA TYR A 46 -6.09 -22.78 -10.28
C TYR A 46 -6.00 -23.63 -11.55
N ALA A 47 -7.14 -24.10 -12.09
CA ALA A 47 -7.18 -24.88 -13.32
C ALA A 47 -6.81 -24.06 -14.57
N GLU A 48 -7.13 -22.76 -14.59
CA GLU A 48 -6.71 -21.85 -15.66
C GLU A 48 -5.18 -21.65 -15.70
N ASN A 49 -4.50 -21.90 -14.56
CA ASN A 49 -3.04 -21.80 -14.41
C ASN A 49 -2.43 -20.49 -14.94
N ALA A 50 -3.22 -19.41 -14.88
CA ALA A 50 -2.81 -18.11 -15.38
C ALA A 50 -1.75 -17.44 -14.49
N PHE A 51 -1.75 -17.76 -13.18
CA PHE A 51 -0.85 -17.19 -12.17
C PHE A 51 -0.49 -18.22 -11.11
N ASP A 52 0.68 -18.03 -10.49
CA ASP A 52 1.06 -18.68 -9.24
C ASP A 52 0.41 -17.90 -8.09
N TYR A 53 -0.69 -18.44 -7.53
CA TYR A 53 -1.51 -17.76 -6.54
C TYR A 53 -1.05 -18.03 -5.11
N ILE A 54 -1.31 -17.04 -4.23
CA ILE A 54 -1.45 -17.27 -2.80
C ILE A 54 -2.92 -17.09 -2.41
N ILE A 55 -3.37 -17.90 -1.46
CA ILE A 55 -4.71 -17.85 -0.88
C ILE A 55 -4.57 -17.28 0.53
N GLN A 56 -5.31 -16.23 0.82
CA GLN A 56 -5.34 -15.57 2.12
C GLN A 56 -6.77 -15.33 2.59
N GLU A 57 -6.93 -15.06 3.86
CA GLU A 57 -8.22 -14.62 4.41
C GLU A 57 -8.69 -13.35 3.70
N PHE A 58 -9.99 -13.26 3.41
CA PHE A 58 -10.58 -12.04 2.89
C PHE A 58 -10.79 -11.04 4.02
N MET A 59 -10.19 -9.87 3.88
CA MET A 59 -10.29 -8.77 4.83
C MET A 59 -10.84 -7.52 4.15
N GLN A 60 -11.45 -6.63 4.95
CA GLN A 60 -11.98 -5.33 4.54
C GLN A 60 -11.48 -4.25 5.50
N GLY A 61 -11.64 -2.98 5.12
CA GLY A 61 -11.23 -1.86 5.95
C GLY A 61 -9.84 -1.35 5.60
N ASP A 62 -9.65 -1.04 4.32
CA ASP A 62 -8.35 -0.65 3.75
C ASP A 62 -7.91 0.73 4.25
N CYS A 63 -6.69 0.79 4.75
CA CYS A 63 -5.97 2.04 4.99
C CYS A 63 -4.51 1.89 4.57
N ASP A 64 -3.86 3.02 4.32
CA ASP A 64 -2.45 3.07 3.93
C ASP A 64 -1.66 3.87 4.95
N ALA A 65 -0.38 3.57 5.05
CA ALA A 65 0.62 4.41 5.70
C ALA A 65 1.79 4.64 4.74
N ASP A 66 2.07 5.90 4.43
CA ASP A 66 3.33 6.30 3.84
C ASP A 66 4.33 6.56 4.98
N ALA A 67 5.49 5.94 4.96
CA ALA A 67 6.56 6.13 5.94
C ALA A 67 7.86 6.55 5.27
N TYR A 68 8.68 7.31 6.00
CA TYR A 68 10.04 7.60 5.60
C TYR A 68 11.02 7.07 6.64
N ILE A 69 11.95 6.23 6.17
CA ILE A 69 13.03 5.66 6.98
C ILE A 69 14.30 6.42 6.66
N ASP A 70 14.89 7.05 7.66
CA ASP A 70 16.12 7.82 7.50
C ASP A 70 17.28 6.93 7.07
N TYR A 71 18.05 7.39 6.10
CA TYR A 71 19.15 6.61 5.53
C TYR A 71 20.27 6.31 6.53
N TYR A 72 20.56 7.25 7.42
CA TYR A 72 21.67 7.16 8.37
C TYR A 72 21.28 6.53 9.69
N SER A 73 20.19 7.01 10.32
CA SER A 73 19.74 6.47 11.60
C SER A 73 19.00 5.15 11.50
N LYS A 74 18.44 4.84 10.32
CA LYS A 74 17.55 3.69 10.08
C LYS A 74 16.24 3.74 10.88
N GLU A 75 15.95 4.88 11.48
CA GLU A 75 14.70 5.11 12.19
C GLU A 75 13.57 5.52 11.25
N VAL A 76 12.34 5.13 11.58
CA VAL A 76 11.14 5.68 10.96
C VAL A 76 10.96 7.10 11.47
N VAL A 77 11.23 8.09 10.64
CA VAL A 77 11.21 9.51 11.06
C VAL A 77 9.92 10.24 10.72
N SER A 78 9.12 9.70 9.80
CA SER A 78 7.84 10.29 9.45
C SER A 78 6.85 9.21 9.02
N ILE A 79 5.58 9.35 9.41
CA ILE A 79 4.47 8.49 9.01
C ILE A 79 3.28 9.37 8.69
N PHE A 80 2.63 9.09 7.55
CA PHE A 80 1.35 9.67 7.17
C PHE A 80 0.35 8.55 6.94
N SER A 81 -0.81 8.58 7.59
CA SER A 81 -1.85 7.56 7.43
C SER A 81 -3.13 8.11 6.81
N LYS A 82 -3.73 7.30 5.94
CA LYS A 82 -4.94 7.66 5.19
C LYS A 82 -5.88 6.46 5.03
N LYS A 83 -7.18 6.72 5.10
CA LYS A 83 -8.23 5.74 4.74
C LYS A 83 -8.60 5.90 3.28
N LYS A 84 -8.79 4.78 2.60
CA LYS A 84 -9.29 4.75 1.22
C LYS A 84 -10.81 4.97 1.22
N ILE A 85 -11.26 6.03 0.56
CA ILE A 85 -12.69 6.30 0.34
C ILE A 85 -13.13 5.68 -0.99
N GLU A 86 -12.26 5.78 -2.00
CA GLU A 86 -12.50 5.22 -3.33
C GLU A 86 -11.18 4.73 -3.92
N THR A 87 -11.22 3.56 -4.53
CA THR A 87 -10.09 3.00 -5.27
C THR A 87 -10.40 2.93 -6.75
N ARG A 88 -9.39 3.15 -7.58
CA ARG A 88 -9.39 2.91 -9.04
C ARG A 88 -8.29 1.93 -9.38
N ILE A 89 -8.22 1.50 -10.64
CA ILE A 89 -7.13 0.64 -11.10
C ILE A 89 -5.79 1.31 -10.78
N GLY A 90 -4.97 0.64 -9.99
CA GLY A 90 -3.63 1.11 -9.62
C GLY A 90 -3.52 1.89 -8.30
N GLY A 91 -4.60 2.12 -7.55
CA GLY A 91 -4.49 2.73 -6.23
C GLY A 91 -5.72 3.50 -5.73
N ALA A 92 -5.53 4.21 -4.63
CA ALA A 92 -6.58 5.03 -4.03
C ALA A 92 -6.75 6.36 -4.78
N SER A 93 -7.98 6.63 -5.24
CA SER A 93 -8.34 7.88 -5.93
C SER A 93 -8.93 8.94 -5.01
N LYS A 94 -9.52 8.51 -3.89
CA LYS A 94 -10.00 9.42 -2.84
C LYS A 94 -9.59 8.86 -1.49
N THR A 95 -8.97 9.70 -0.69
CA THR A 95 -8.46 9.34 0.64
C THR A 95 -8.75 10.44 1.64
N ILE A 96 -8.79 10.08 2.94
CA ILE A 96 -8.89 11.01 4.06
C ILE A 96 -7.80 10.70 5.07
N SER A 97 -7.07 11.72 5.52
CA SER A 97 -6.04 11.56 6.56
C SER A 97 -6.66 11.23 7.91
N PHE A 98 -5.97 10.40 8.67
CA PHE A 98 -6.30 10.10 10.07
C PHE A 98 -5.02 9.87 10.87
N LYS A 99 -5.13 9.85 12.19
CA LYS A 99 -4.05 9.49 13.10
C LYS A 99 -4.50 8.35 14.00
N ASP A 100 -3.66 7.34 14.14
CA ASP A 100 -3.84 6.27 15.11
C ASP A 100 -2.47 5.82 15.63
N GLN A 101 -2.23 6.05 16.93
CA GLN A 101 -0.96 5.72 17.54
C GLN A 101 -0.61 4.23 17.43
N ARG A 102 -1.61 3.34 17.45
CA ARG A 102 -1.41 1.89 17.29
C ARG A 102 -0.83 1.55 15.91
N LEU A 103 -1.28 2.26 14.85
CA LEU A 103 -0.73 2.09 13.51
C LEU A 103 0.71 2.62 13.46
N PHE A 104 0.98 3.76 14.07
CA PHE A 104 2.34 4.33 14.13
C PHE A 104 3.29 3.40 14.88
N ASP A 105 2.89 2.87 16.03
CA ASP A 105 3.68 1.91 16.82
C ASP A 105 3.93 0.62 16.04
N PHE A 106 2.91 0.13 15.31
CA PHE A 106 3.04 -1.02 14.43
C PHE A 106 4.09 -0.78 13.34
N VAL A 107 3.98 0.34 12.61
CA VAL A 107 4.91 0.68 11.52
C VAL A 107 6.34 0.81 12.05
N GLN A 108 6.54 1.53 13.15
CA GLN A 108 7.86 1.69 13.75
C GLN A 108 8.47 0.34 14.16
N SER A 109 7.74 -0.47 14.94
CA SER A 109 8.23 -1.76 15.41
C SER A 109 8.48 -2.75 14.28
N PHE A 110 7.62 -2.76 13.27
CA PHE A 110 7.73 -3.68 12.14
C PHE A 110 8.89 -3.30 11.22
N MET A 111 9.10 -2.01 10.94
CA MET A 111 10.18 -1.56 10.06
C MET A 111 11.58 -1.84 10.63
N HIS A 112 11.74 -1.90 11.94
CA HIS A 112 13.00 -2.31 12.57
C HIS A 112 13.44 -3.76 12.26
N LEU A 113 12.53 -4.59 11.76
CA LEU A 113 12.87 -5.96 11.36
C LEU A 113 13.57 -6.04 9.98
N PHE A 114 13.63 -4.93 9.25
CA PHE A 114 14.14 -4.87 7.87
C PHE A 114 15.15 -3.74 7.71
N ASP A 115 16.06 -3.88 6.77
CA ASP A 115 17.05 -2.84 6.41
C ASP A 115 16.52 -1.97 5.25
N PHE A 116 15.38 -1.33 5.45
CA PHE A 116 14.85 -0.36 4.51
C PHE A 116 15.47 1.04 4.71
N ALA A 117 15.38 1.88 3.68
CA ALA A 117 15.66 3.31 3.75
C ALA A 117 14.84 4.06 2.68
N GLY A 118 14.45 5.29 2.98
CA GLY A 118 13.68 6.14 2.09
C GLY A 118 12.18 5.97 2.24
N ALA A 119 11.44 6.29 1.18
CA ALA A 119 9.98 6.24 1.17
C ALA A 119 9.45 4.81 1.04
N ILE A 120 8.51 4.46 1.89
CA ILE A 120 7.81 3.17 1.92
C ILE A 120 6.30 3.45 1.92
N ASP A 121 5.57 2.73 1.08
CA ASP A 121 4.12 2.72 1.06
C ASP A 121 3.62 1.36 1.57
N MET A 122 2.71 1.35 2.52
CA MET A 122 2.19 0.16 3.18
C MET A 122 0.68 0.13 3.15
N ASP A 123 0.12 -1.00 2.75
CA ASP A 123 -1.30 -1.28 2.77
C ASP A 123 -1.69 -2.09 4.01
N PHE A 124 -2.73 -1.68 4.70
CA PHE A 124 -3.24 -2.32 5.89
C PHE A 124 -4.74 -2.62 5.81
N PHE A 125 -5.16 -3.65 6.51
CA PHE A 125 -6.53 -3.84 6.92
C PHE A 125 -6.68 -3.51 8.41
N PHE A 126 -7.87 -3.03 8.79
CA PHE A 126 -8.21 -2.82 10.19
C PHE A 126 -9.45 -3.63 10.55
N ARG A 127 -9.31 -4.56 11.50
CA ARG A 127 -10.39 -5.44 11.96
C ARG A 127 -10.26 -5.73 13.45
N ASP A 128 -11.37 -5.69 14.15
CA ASP A 128 -11.48 -6.05 15.58
C ASP A 128 -10.50 -5.27 16.49
N GLY A 129 -10.18 -4.03 16.11
CA GLY A 129 -9.27 -3.17 16.86
C GLY A 129 -7.79 -3.33 16.51
N GLU A 130 -7.44 -4.21 15.57
CA GLU A 130 -6.07 -4.54 15.19
C GLU A 130 -5.78 -4.21 13.73
N TYR A 131 -4.52 -3.86 13.45
CA TYR A 131 -4.00 -3.64 12.09
C TYR A 131 -3.34 -4.91 11.56
N TYR A 132 -3.60 -5.21 10.30
CA TYR A 132 -3.03 -6.33 9.56
C TYR A 132 -2.34 -5.79 8.32
N LEU A 133 -1.03 -6.02 8.23
CA LEU A 133 -0.25 -5.62 7.06
C LEU A 133 -0.61 -6.50 5.86
N SER A 134 -0.97 -5.86 4.76
CA SER A 134 -1.33 -6.53 3.50
C SER A 134 -0.16 -6.53 2.50
N GLU A 135 0.52 -5.36 2.37
CA GLU A 135 1.55 -5.16 1.36
C GLU A 135 2.54 -4.09 1.80
N ILE A 136 3.81 -4.25 1.40
CA ILE A 136 4.86 -3.25 1.54
C ILE A 136 5.41 -2.93 0.15
N ASN A 137 5.44 -1.65 -0.18
CA ASN A 137 5.99 -1.14 -1.40
C ASN A 137 7.15 -0.18 -1.08
N PRO A 138 8.43 -0.58 -1.28
CA PRO A 138 9.59 0.27 -0.97
C PRO A 138 9.78 1.36 -2.04
N ARG A 139 8.80 2.23 -2.14
CA ARG A 139 8.72 3.37 -3.06
C ARG A 139 7.63 4.33 -2.58
N PHE A 140 7.51 5.49 -3.22
CA PHE A 140 6.37 6.38 -3.02
C PHE A 140 5.04 5.71 -3.36
N GLY A 141 4.04 5.87 -2.51
CA GLY A 141 2.66 5.46 -2.78
C GLY A 141 2.04 6.24 -3.94
N GLY A 142 1.10 5.61 -4.67
CA GLY A 142 0.37 6.29 -5.76
C GLY A 142 -0.41 7.51 -5.28
N ALA A 143 -0.78 7.54 -4.01
CA ALA A 143 -1.49 8.64 -3.36
C ALA A 143 -0.59 9.52 -2.46
N TYR A 144 0.75 9.50 -2.64
CA TYR A 144 1.68 10.26 -1.81
C TYR A 144 1.42 11.78 -1.86
N LEU A 145 0.87 12.31 -2.94
CA LEU A 145 0.51 13.73 -3.02
C LEU A 145 -0.45 14.16 -1.90
N HIS A 146 -1.19 13.23 -1.31
CA HIS A 146 -2.00 13.51 -0.13
C HIS A 146 -1.13 13.84 1.08
N ALA A 147 -0.11 13.03 1.36
CA ALA A 147 0.86 13.29 2.44
C ALA A 147 1.55 14.65 2.24
N TYR A 148 2.04 14.90 1.02
CA TYR A 148 2.66 16.18 0.68
C TYR A 148 1.73 17.37 0.86
N GLY A 149 0.48 17.27 0.37
CA GLY A 149 -0.54 18.31 0.54
C GLY A 149 -0.98 18.54 1.99
N ALA A 150 -0.83 17.53 2.87
CA ALA A 150 -1.08 17.63 4.30
C ALA A 150 0.14 18.12 5.10
N GLY A 151 1.26 18.44 4.44
CA GLY A 151 2.46 19.00 5.07
C GLY A 151 3.56 17.99 5.35
N VAL A 152 3.41 16.71 4.95
CA VAL A 152 4.42 15.66 5.13
C VAL A 152 5.31 15.58 3.89
N ASP A 153 6.47 16.24 3.94
CA ASP A 153 7.37 16.42 2.80
C ASP A 153 8.56 15.45 2.84
N PHE A 154 8.41 14.27 2.23
CA PHE A 154 9.50 13.29 2.10
C PHE A 154 10.61 13.76 1.17
N PHE A 155 10.35 14.67 0.21
CA PHE A 155 11.40 15.20 -0.65
C PHE A 155 12.43 15.99 0.16
N LYS A 156 11.96 16.76 1.15
CA LYS A 156 12.86 17.46 2.08
C LYS A 156 13.73 16.47 2.87
N LEU A 157 13.15 15.37 3.34
CA LEU A 157 13.87 14.34 4.10
C LEU A 157 14.94 13.66 3.21
N ILE A 158 14.61 13.38 1.95
CA ILE A 158 15.54 12.85 0.94
C ILE A 158 16.70 13.82 0.72
N ILE A 159 16.40 15.11 0.50
CA ILE A 159 17.43 16.14 0.28
C ILE A 159 18.37 16.25 1.48
N ASN A 160 17.84 16.21 2.71
CA ASN A 160 18.66 16.17 3.91
C ASN A 160 19.62 14.98 3.91
N ASN A 161 19.13 13.78 3.62
CA ASN A 161 19.96 12.58 3.55
C ASN A 161 21.01 12.66 2.43
N ILE A 162 20.67 13.18 1.24
CA ILE A 162 21.65 13.42 0.16
C ILE A 162 22.78 14.36 0.62
N ASN A 163 22.46 15.35 1.45
CA ASN A 163 23.43 16.30 2.00
C ASN A 163 24.16 15.79 3.24
N GLY A 164 23.99 14.53 3.63
CA GLY A 164 24.66 13.93 4.79
C GLY A 164 24.02 14.28 6.13
N VAL A 165 22.77 14.79 6.12
CA VAL A 165 22.05 15.20 7.32
C VAL A 165 21.07 14.12 7.71
N THR A 166 21.13 13.67 8.97
CA THR A 166 20.14 12.79 9.61
C THR A 166 18.87 13.60 9.92
N ASN A 167 17.71 13.01 9.60
CA ASN A 167 16.43 13.63 9.89
C ASN A 167 15.98 13.37 11.33
N GLU A 168 15.33 14.33 11.94
CA GLU A 168 14.69 14.18 13.24
C GLU A 168 13.35 13.44 13.10
N VAL A 169 12.98 12.70 14.14
CA VAL A 169 11.71 11.97 14.19
C VAL A 169 10.56 12.97 14.35
N CYS A 170 9.62 12.95 13.40
CA CYS A 170 8.44 13.81 13.38
C CYS A 170 7.24 13.01 12.85
N ILE A 171 6.64 12.18 13.73
CA ILE A 171 5.54 11.28 13.39
C ILE A 171 4.21 11.93 13.79
N GLY A 172 3.23 11.91 12.87
CA GLY A 172 1.89 12.42 13.12
C GLY A 172 1.78 13.96 13.11
N ASP A 173 2.79 14.67 12.62
CA ASP A 173 2.76 16.14 12.47
C ASP A 173 2.08 16.53 11.13
N TYR A 174 0.77 16.32 11.07
CA TYR A 174 -0.10 16.71 9.97
C TYR A 174 -1.55 16.81 10.45
N ASP A 175 -2.44 17.41 9.66
CA ASP A 175 -3.84 17.55 10.03
C ASP A 175 -4.64 16.29 9.71
N GLU A 176 -5.56 15.91 10.62
CA GLU A 176 -6.57 14.87 10.36
C GLU A 176 -7.74 15.43 9.56
N GLY A 177 -8.41 14.55 8.82
CA GLY A 177 -9.60 14.92 8.06
C GLY A 177 -9.30 15.66 6.77
N VAL A 178 -8.04 15.76 6.36
CA VAL A 178 -7.65 16.30 5.04
C VAL A 178 -8.09 15.31 3.97
N LEU A 179 -8.77 15.80 2.94
CA LEU A 179 -9.22 14.99 1.81
C LEU A 179 -8.30 15.17 0.61
N MET A 180 -7.92 14.07 0.00
CA MET A 180 -7.36 14.06 -1.35
C MET A 180 -8.41 13.49 -2.32
N LEU A 181 -8.65 14.22 -3.40
CA LEU A 181 -9.56 13.83 -4.47
C LEU A 181 -8.79 13.89 -5.79
N MET A 182 -8.48 12.74 -6.36
CA MET A 182 -7.90 12.66 -7.72
C MET A 182 -9.02 12.77 -8.74
N TYR A 183 -8.80 13.58 -9.77
CA TYR A 183 -9.70 13.73 -10.91
C TYR A 183 -8.90 13.68 -12.20
N ASP A 184 -9.56 13.24 -13.25
CA ASP A 184 -8.97 13.24 -14.59
C ASP A 184 -9.17 14.60 -15.24
N ASP A 185 -8.15 15.09 -15.94
CA ASP A 185 -8.21 16.29 -16.75
C ASP A 185 -7.84 15.94 -18.20
N VAL A 186 -8.24 16.78 -19.15
CA VAL A 186 -8.02 16.56 -20.58
C VAL A 186 -7.14 17.67 -21.15
N VAL A 187 -6.00 17.27 -21.67
CA VAL A 187 -5.13 18.15 -22.45
C VAL A 187 -5.32 17.84 -23.92
N ILE A 188 -5.73 18.84 -24.69
CA ILE A 188 -5.84 18.75 -26.15
C ILE A 188 -4.68 19.52 -26.76
N THR A 189 -3.78 18.81 -27.43
CA THR A 189 -2.60 19.40 -28.07
C THR A 189 -2.31 18.72 -29.40
N LYS A 190 -1.42 19.29 -30.21
CA LYS A 190 -0.94 18.67 -31.45
C LYS A 190 0.26 17.77 -31.15
N GLU A 191 0.39 16.68 -31.90
CA GLU A 191 1.52 15.75 -31.78
C GLU A 191 2.88 16.46 -31.86
N VAL A 192 3.00 17.43 -32.75
CA VAL A 192 4.23 18.23 -32.95
C VAL A 192 4.66 19.01 -31.69
N ASP A 193 3.72 19.36 -30.83
CA ASP A 193 4.01 20.10 -29.61
C ASP A 193 4.46 19.16 -28.48
N LEU A 194 4.03 17.90 -28.51
CA LEU A 194 4.48 16.85 -27.57
C LEU A 194 5.91 16.38 -27.86
N LEU A 195 6.34 16.38 -29.11
CA LEU A 195 7.66 15.88 -29.50
C LEU A 195 8.79 16.92 -29.29
N ARG A 196 8.46 18.18 -29.07
CA ARG A 196 9.46 19.26 -28.84
C ARG A 196 10.17 19.12 -27.49
N ASP A 197 9.51 18.58 -26.47
CA ASP A 197 10.08 18.48 -25.11
C ASP A 197 10.95 17.23 -24.91
N TYR A 198 11.12 16.36 -25.92
CA TYR A 198 11.94 15.16 -25.86
C TYR A 198 13.29 15.26 -26.59
N HIS A 199 13.59 16.40 -27.22
CA HIS A 199 14.78 16.56 -28.07
C HIS A 199 15.67 17.78 -27.72
N ASP A 200 15.38 18.49 -26.64
CA ASP A 200 16.22 19.56 -26.06
C ASP A 200 16.82 19.06 -24.68
#